data_cbecbfdcd2fdc9b0d847dd1e66858e5f
#
_entry.id   cbecbfdcd2fdc9b0d847dd1e66858e5f
#
_cell.length_a   1.000
_cell.length_b   1.000
_cell.length_c   1.000
_cell.angle_alpha   90.00
_cell.angle_beta   90.00
_cell.angle_gamma   90.00
#
_symmetry.space_group_name_H-M   'P 1'
#
loop_
_entity.id
_entity.type
_entity.pdbx_description
1 polymer ?
#
loop_
_entity_poly.entity_id
_entity_poly.type
_entity_poly.pdbx_seq_one_letter_code
_entity_poly.pdbx_strand_id
1 'polypeptide(L)'
;MREAEIGREIEGLLPHSGPMRLLSRLLSHTRERTICAVDVSDSELFRDADGQVPACVVIEYMAQCVAAHGVLLDRESPRPGLLVGVKHLELFRDRLAPSESLEVSARILQRIGRLASLQCEVRAAEGELVAEGVLSVFVPDSLPGVPAARS
;
A
#
# COMPACT_ATOMS: atom_id res chain seq x y z
N MET A 1 19.22 -3.69 -2.29
CA MET A 1 18.35 -4.80 -2.67
C MET A 1 18.34 -4.94 -4.19
N ARG A 2 18.53 -6.14 -4.70
CA ARG A 2 18.56 -6.39 -6.15
C ARG A 2 17.14 -6.41 -6.71
N GLU A 3 16.96 -5.91 -7.94
CA GLU A 3 15.64 -5.89 -8.59
C GLU A 3 14.95 -7.27 -8.61
N ALA A 4 15.72 -8.35 -8.80
CA ALA A 4 15.18 -9.71 -8.81
C ALA A 4 14.69 -10.18 -7.43
N GLU A 5 15.19 -9.63 -6.36
CA GLU A 5 14.73 -9.89 -5.00
C GLU A 5 13.48 -9.08 -4.67
N ILE A 6 13.39 -7.88 -5.23
CA ILE A 6 12.25 -6.97 -5.04
C ILE A 6 10.95 -7.61 -5.56
N GLY A 7 10.98 -8.24 -6.73
CA GLY A 7 9.78 -8.82 -7.35
C GLY A 7 9.16 -10.02 -6.63
N ARG A 8 9.91 -10.70 -5.76
CA ARG A 8 9.43 -11.93 -5.07
C ARG A 8 8.93 -11.70 -3.66
N GLU A 9 9.18 -10.54 -3.08
CA GLU A 9 9.01 -10.34 -1.65
C GLU A 9 7.63 -9.88 -1.20
N ILE A 10 6.77 -9.46 -2.14
CA ILE A 10 5.45 -8.94 -1.76
C ILE A 10 4.64 -9.96 -0.96
N GLU A 11 4.80 -11.25 -1.24
CA GLU A 11 4.04 -12.30 -0.57
C GLU A 11 4.32 -12.40 0.93
N GLY A 12 5.55 -12.11 1.34
CA GLY A 12 5.94 -12.14 2.75
C GLY A 12 5.83 -10.82 3.48
N LEU A 13 5.57 -9.72 2.75
CA LEU A 13 5.58 -8.37 3.33
C LEU A 13 4.26 -7.97 3.97
N LEU A 14 3.16 -8.47 3.44
CA LEU A 14 1.83 -8.05 3.87
C LEU A 14 1.19 -9.07 4.79
N PRO A 15 0.43 -8.63 5.82
CA PRO A 15 -0.42 -9.53 6.58
C PRO A 15 -1.57 -10.09 5.72
N HIS A 16 -1.88 -9.42 4.60
CA HIS A 16 -2.90 -9.84 3.66
C HIS A 16 -2.43 -11.05 2.87
N SER A 17 -3.33 -12.00 2.62
CA SER A 17 -3.07 -13.19 1.81
C SER A 17 -4.25 -13.48 0.91
N GLY A 18 -4.01 -14.26 -0.16
CA GLY A 18 -5.04 -14.64 -1.11
C GLY A 18 -5.70 -13.43 -1.77
N PRO A 19 -7.04 -13.44 -1.93
CA PRO A 19 -7.76 -12.38 -2.65
C PRO A 19 -7.70 -11.00 -2.00
N MET A 20 -7.35 -10.91 -0.72
CA MET A 20 -7.24 -9.62 -0.03
C MET A 20 -5.89 -8.95 -0.24
N ARG A 21 -4.91 -9.65 -0.79
CA ARG A 21 -3.63 -9.06 -1.17
C ARG A 21 -3.78 -8.44 -2.56
N LEU A 22 -3.84 -7.13 -2.61
CA LEU A 22 -4.10 -6.40 -3.85
C LEU A 22 -2.84 -5.93 -4.56
N LEU A 23 -1.71 -5.82 -3.85
CA LEU A 23 -0.42 -5.48 -4.46
C LEU A 23 0.14 -6.71 -5.17
N SER A 24 0.63 -6.52 -6.38
CA SER A 24 1.14 -7.60 -7.22
C SER A 24 2.65 -7.78 -7.09
N ARG A 25 3.40 -6.68 -7.06
CA ARG A 25 4.87 -6.71 -6.98
C ARG A 25 5.41 -5.49 -6.26
N LEU A 26 6.53 -5.65 -5.59
CA LEU A 26 7.34 -4.54 -5.10
C LEU A 26 8.24 -4.06 -6.24
N LEU A 27 8.20 -2.77 -6.56
CA LEU A 27 9.00 -2.18 -7.63
C LEU A 27 10.25 -1.47 -7.11
N SER A 28 10.13 -0.71 -6.03
CA SER A 28 11.29 -0.06 -5.41
C SER A 28 11.02 0.28 -3.96
N HIS A 29 12.09 0.41 -3.19
CA HIS A 29 12.02 0.80 -1.78
C HIS A 29 13.25 1.59 -1.40
N THR A 30 13.02 2.75 -0.76
CA THR A 30 14.03 3.51 -0.05
C THR A 30 13.49 3.81 1.35
N ARG A 31 14.28 4.42 2.21
CA ARG A 31 13.80 4.81 3.54
C ARG A 31 12.67 5.81 3.48
N GLU A 32 12.59 6.59 2.42
CA GLU A 32 11.57 7.64 2.26
C GLU A 32 10.36 7.18 1.46
N ARG A 33 10.50 6.19 0.56
CA ARG A 33 9.42 5.85 -0.37
C ARG A 33 9.43 4.38 -0.76
N THR A 34 8.23 3.82 -0.94
CA THR A 34 8.02 2.50 -1.51
C THR A 34 7.07 2.63 -2.70
N ILE A 35 7.37 1.90 -3.78
CA ILE A 35 6.52 1.82 -4.97
C ILE A 35 6.20 0.36 -5.23
N CYS A 36 4.92 0.06 -5.43
CA CYS A 36 4.44 -1.27 -5.76
C CYS A 36 3.63 -1.24 -7.04
N ALA A 37 3.62 -2.36 -7.75
CA ALA A 37 2.75 -2.57 -8.89
C ALA A 37 1.43 -3.20 -8.44
N VAL A 38 0.34 -2.81 -9.09
CA VAL A 38 -0.98 -3.38 -8.91
C VAL A 38 -1.50 -3.80 -10.28
N ASP A 39 -1.76 -5.08 -10.46
CA ASP A 39 -2.54 -5.57 -11.59
C ASP A 39 -4.01 -5.55 -11.15
N VAL A 40 -4.82 -4.72 -11.78
CA VAL A 40 -6.23 -4.54 -11.36
C VAL A 40 -7.00 -5.85 -11.43
N SER A 41 -6.61 -6.78 -12.31
CA SER A 41 -7.19 -8.12 -12.37
C SER A 41 -7.10 -8.90 -11.06
N ASP A 42 -6.12 -8.59 -10.20
CA ASP A 42 -5.98 -9.22 -8.88
C ASP A 42 -6.99 -8.69 -7.84
N SER A 43 -7.73 -7.64 -8.18
CA SER A 43 -8.76 -7.04 -7.32
C SER A 43 -10.15 -7.64 -7.58
N GLU A 44 -10.20 -8.95 -7.82
CA GLU A 44 -11.42 -9.67 -8.23
C GLU A 44 -12.58 -9.53 -7.25
N LEU A 45 -12.29 -9.50 -5.96
CA LEU A 45 -13.31 -9.32 -4.91
C LEU A 45 -14.08 -8.01 -5.01
N PHE A 46 -13.51 -7.02 -5.67
CA PHE A 46 -14.04 -5.67 -5.73
C PHE A 46 -14.65 -5.32 -7.09
N ARG A 47 -14.76 -6.30 -7.99
CA ARG A 47 -15.39 -6.07 -9.30
C ARG A 47 -16.87 -5.76 -9.15
N ASP A 48 -17.33 -4.78 -9.91
CA ASP A 48 -18.76 -4.44 -10.01
C ASP A 48 -19.45 -5.35 -11.07
N ALA A 49 -20.74 -5.08 -11.29
CA ALA A 49 -21.53 -5.85 -12.25
C ALA A 49 -21.02 -5.73 -13.70
N ASP A 50 -20.30 -4.66 -14.02
CA ASP A 50 -19.73 -4.43 -15.35
C ASP A 50 -18.29 -5.01 -15.47
N GLY A 51 -17.81 -5.69 -14.45
CA GLY A 51 -16.47 -6.29 -14.40
C GLY A 51 -15.36 -5.30 -14.13
N GLN A 52 -15.69 -4.06 -13.78
CA GLN A 52 -14.72 -3.02 -13.45
C GLN A 52 -14.56 -2.89 -11.93
N VAL A 53 -13.45 -2.29 -11.51
CA VAL A 53 -13.18 -2.06 -10.08
C VAL A 53 -13.48 -0.60 -9.75
N PRO A 54 -14.30 -0.31 -8.73
CA PRO A 54 -14.54 1.07 -8.31
C PRO A 54 -13.22 1.75 -7.90
N ALA A 55 -13.04 3.00 -8.31
CA ALA A 55 -11.79 3.72 -8.05
C ALA A 55 -11.48 3.89 -6.57
N CYS A 56 -12.50 3.88 -5.70
CA CYS A 56 -12.29 4.00 -4.24
C CYS A 56 -11.44 2.85 -3.65
N VAL A 57 -11.27 1.74 -4.35
CA VAL A 57 -10.40 0.63 -3.93
C VAL A 57 -8.93 1.07 -3.86
N VAL A 58 -8.55 2.17 -4.51
CA VAL A 58 -7.19 2.72 -4.43
C VAL A 58 -6.76 3.03 -2.99
N ILE A 59 -7.70 3.31 -2.09
CA ILE A 59 -7.41 3.54 -0.67
C ILE A 59 -6.75 2.29 -0.08
N GLU A 60 -7.25 1.12 -0.45
CA GLU A 60 -6.68 -0.15 0.00
C GLU A 60 -5.32 -0.40 -0.64
N TYR A 61 -5.13 -0.05 -1.91
CA TYR A 61 -3.81 -0.12 -2.55
C TYR A 61 -2.81 0.75 -1.80
N MET A 62 -3.19 1.97 -1.47
CA MET A 62 -2.36 2.90 -0.71
C MET A 62 -2.03 2.36 0.68
N ALA A 63 -3.04 1.86 1.39
CA ALA A 63 -2.86 1.30 2.73
C ALA A 63 -1.91 0.10 2.73
N GLN A 64 -2.03 -0.79 1.75
CA GLN A 64 -1.13 -1.94 1.61
C GLN A 64 0.29 -1.50 1.26
N CYS A 65 0.45 -0.47 0.44
CA CYS A 65 1.76 0.08 0.11
C CYS A 65 2.43 0.70 1.35
N VAL A 66 1.66 1.41 2.18
CA VAL A 66 2.14 1.95 3.46
C VAL A 66 2.56 0.82 4.39
N ALA A 67 1.78 -0.25 4.47
CA ALA A 67 2.11 -1.42 5.28
C ALA A 67 3.42 -2.08 4.80
N ALA A 68 3.59 -2.24 3.49
CA ALA A 68 4.82 -2.78 2.92
C ALA A 68 6.02 -1.90 3.26
N HIS A 69 5.87 -0.57 3.18
CA HIS A 69 6.92 0.37 3.55
C HIS A 69 7.36 0.17 5.00
N GLY A 70 6.39 0.02 5.92
CA GLY A 70 6.68 -0.19 7.33
C GLY A 70 7.45 -1.49 7.60
N VAL A 71 7.06 -2.58 6.94
CA VAL A 71 7.76 -3.86 7.07
C VAL A 71 9.18 -3.78 6.50
N LEU A 72 9.35 -3.12 5.35
CA LEU A 72 10.66 -2.98 4.70
C LEU A 72 11.64 -2.11 5.48
N LEU A 73 11.14 -1.16 6.28
CA LEU A 73 11.98 -0.34 7.14
C LEU A 73 12.61 -1.12 8.28
N ASP A 74 11.93 -2.14 8.78
CA ASP A 74 12.42 -2.97 9.89
C ASP A 74 11.91 -4.40 9.72
N ARG A 75 12.63 -5.20 8.94
CA ARG A 75 12.26 -6.58 8.66
C ARG A 75 12.43 -7.53 9.83
N GLU A 76 13.36 -7.23 10.74
CA GLU A 76 13.64 -8.08 11.89
C GLU A 76 12.56 -7.98 12.95
N SER A 77 11.91 -6.82 13.05
CA SER A 77 10.88 -6.56 14.04
C SER A 77 9.73 -5.75 13.40
N PRO A 78 9.03 -6.33 12.42
CA PRO A 78 7.98 -5.59 11.74
C PRO A 78 6.85 -5.24 12.71
N ARG A 79 6.48 -3.97 12.73
CA ARG A 79 5.37 -3.47 13.52
C ARG A 79 4.24 -3.06 12.60
N PRO A 80 3.07 -3.71 12.70
CA PRO A 80 1.93 -3.29 11.90
C PRO A 80 1.46 -1.91 12.32
N GLY A 81 1.25 -1.04 11.33
CA GLY A 81 0.64 0.25 11.54
C GLY A 81 -0.88 0.16 11.49
N LEU A 82 -1.52 0.99 12.27
CA LEU A 82 -2.97 1.15 12.23
C LEU A 82 -3.30 2.40 11.42
N LEU A 83 -4.08 2.25 10.38
CA LEU A 83 -4.56 3.39 9.61
C LEU A 83 -5.52 4.20 10.48
N VAL A 84 -5.16 5.44 10.78
CA VAL A 84 -5.96 6.30 11.66
C VAL A 84 -6.61 7.47 10.92
N GLY A 85 -6.23 7.73 9.68
CA GLY A 85 -6.86 8.79 8.92
C GLY A 85 -6.43 8.83 7.47
N VAL A 86 -7.30 9.39 6.65
CA VAL A 86 -7.04 9.68 5.25
C VAL A 86 -7.40 11.15 5.04
N LYS A 87 -6.50 11.93 4.47
CA LYS A 87 -6.69 13.35 4.19
C LYS A 87 -6.45 13.65 2.72
N HIS A 88 -7.17 14.63 2.21
CA HIS A 88 -6.98 15.15 0.87
C HIS A 88 -7.01 14.08 -0.22
N LEU A 89 -7.87 13.06 -0.04
CA LEU A 89 -8.03 12.01 -1.05
C LEU A 89 -8.76 12.58 -2.25
N GLU A 90 -8.13 12.49 -3.42
CA GLU A 90 -8.73 12.84 -4.69
C GLU A 90 -8.70 11.64 -5.63
N LEU A 91 -9.83 11.32 -6.22
CA LEU A 91 -9.97 10.30 -7.24
C LEU A 91 -10.22 11.00 -8.58
N PHE A 92 -9.35 10.77 -9.55
CA PHE A 92 -9.45 11.40 -10.88
C PHE A 92 -10.19 10.53 -11.89
N ARG A 93 -10.65 9.37 -11.46
CA ARG A 93 -11.49 8.45 -12.22
C ARG A 93 -12.53 7.82 -11.30
N ASP A 94 -13.59 7.30 -11.89
CA ASP A 94 -14.63 6.58 -11.15
C ASP A 94 -14.36 5.07 -11.09
N ARG A 95 -13.66 4.53 -12.07
CA ARG A 95 -13.47 3.08 -12.23
C ARG A 95 -12.08 2.74 -12.77
N LEU A 96 -11.66 1.51 -12.48
CA LEU A 96 -10.42 0.91 -12.97
C LEU A 96 -10.79 -0.28 -13.84
N ALA A 97 -10.17 -0.39 -15.02
CA ALA A 97 -10.38 -1.54 -15.90
C ALA A 97 -9.54 -2.74 -15.43
N PRO A 98 -10.08 -3.98 -15.49
CA PRO A 98 -9.32 -5.16 -15.08
C PRO A 98 -8.03 -5.39 -15.85
N SER A 99 -7.91 -4.86 -17.06
CA SER A 99 -6.72 -4.96 -17.89
C SER A 99 -5.60 -4.00 -17.52
N GLU A 100 -5.85 -3.06 -16.62
CA GLU A 100 -4.88 -2.04 -16.26
C GLU A 100 -3.84 -2.55 -15.27
N SER A 101 -2.61 -2.05 -15.43
CA SER A 101 -1.55 -2.14 -14.44
C SER A 101 -1.28 -0.74 -13.90
N LEU A 102 -1.26 -0.61 -12.58
CA LEU A 102 -1.07 0.65 -11.89
C LEU A 102 0.20 0.61 -11.05
N GLU A 103 0.71 1.79 -10.71
CA GLU A 103 1.76 1.92 -9.71
C GLU A 103 1.20 2.70 -8.52
N VAL A 104 1.37 2.16 -7.32
CA VAL A 104 1.04 2.83 -6.08
C VAL A 104 2.33 3.16 -5.34
N SER A 105 2.42 4.38 -4.84
CA SER A 105 3.58 4.84 -4.08
C SER A 105 3.15 5.39 -2.72
N ALA A 106 4.03 5.22 -1.74
CA ALA A 106 3.88 5.79 -0.40
C ALA A 106 5.19 6.46 -0.03
N ARG A 107 5.16 7.76 0.25
CA ARG A 107 6.32 8.56 0.60
C ARG A 107 6.12 9.22 1.96
N ILE A 108 7.08 9.07 2.85
CA ILE A 108 7.03 9.70 4.18
C ILE A 108 7.02 11.22 4.04
N LEU A 109 6.02 11.85 4.64
CA LEU A 109 5.95 13.31 4.78
C LEU A 109 6.46 13.77 6.13
N GLN A 110 6.01 13.08 7.18
CA GLN A 110 6.28 13.49 8.55
C GLN A 110 6.17 12.29 9.48
N ARG A 111 7.00 12.29 10.50
CA ARG A 111 6.94 11.30 11.56
C ARG A 111 7.09 12.02 12.90
N ILE A 112 6.09 11.86 13.76
CA ILE A 112 6.09 12.43 15.11
C ILE A 112 5.80 11.27 16.08
N GLY A 113 6.84 10.83 16.79
CA GLY A 113 6.71 9.69 17.67
C GLY A 113 6.27 8.45 16.91
N ARG A 114 5.08 7.94 17.22
CA ARG A 114 4.50 6.74 16.60
C ARG A 114 3.51 7.04 15.50
N LEU A 115 3.28 8.32 15.23
CA LEU A 115 2.38 8.75 14.17
C LEU A 115 3.20 9.13 12.95
N ALA A 116 2.85 8.57 11.80
CA ALA A 116 3.47 8.91 10.54
C ALA A 116 2.42 9.30 9.51
N SER A 117 2.76 10.28 8.67
CA SER A 117 1.93 10.68 7.54
C SER A 117 2.68 10.41 6.25
N LEU A 118 2.01 9.80 5.28
CA LEU A 118 2.60 9.43 4.00
C LEU A 118 1.75 9.97 2.86
N GLN A 119 2.43 10.57 1.88
CA GLN A 119 1.82 10.94 0.61
C GLN A 119 1.73 9.70 -0.26
N CYS A 120 0.51 9.37 -0.70
CA CYS A 120 0.27 8.23 -1.57
C CYS A 120 -0.25 8.71 -2.91
N GLU A 121 0.21 8.05 -3.97
CA GLU A 121 -0.24 8.29 -5.33
C GLU A 121 -0.50 6.96 -6.02
N VAL A 122 -1.49 6.93 -6.90
CA VAL A 122 -1.75 5.82 -7.81
C VAL A 122 -1.68 6.36 -9.23
N ARG A 123 -0.81 5.76 -10.07
CA ARG A 123 -0.61 6.17 -11.44
C ARG A 123 -0.86 5.03 -12.40
N ALA A 124 -1.40 5.35 -13.56
CA ALA A 124 -1.53 4.40 -14.66
C ALA A 124 -0.17 4.20 -15.36
N ALA A 125 -0.07 3.18 -16.20
CA ALA A 125 1.17 2.79 -16.88
C ALA A 125 1.82 3.93 -17.68
N GLU A 126 1.03 4.86 -18.20
CA GLU A 126 1.51 6.02 -18.96
C GLU A 126 1.87 7.23 -18.08
N GLY A 127 1.81 7.08 -16.77
CA GLY A 127 2.12 8.15 -15.83
C GLY A 127 0.95 9.02 -15.42
N GLU A 128 -0.25 8.76 -15.94
CA GLU A 128 -1.47 9.50 -15.56
C GLU A 128 -1.77 9.30 -14.07
N LEU A 129 -1.99 10.39 -13.36
CA LEU A 129 -2.39 10.33 -11.96
C LEU A 129 -3.85 9.88 -11.84
N VAL A 130 -4.07 8.74 -11.20
CA VAL A 130 -5.39 8.15 -11.00
C VAL A 130 -6.00 8.60 -9.68
N ALA A 131 -5.16 8.68 -8.65
CA ALA A 131 -5.59 9.09 -7.32
C ALA A 131 -4.40 9.58 -6.50
N GLU A 132 -4.67 10.43 -5.51
CA GLU A 132 -3.68 10.84 -4.53
C GLU A 132 -4.32 11.12 -3.18
N GLY A 133 -3.55 11.02 -2.12
CA GLY A 133 -4.02 11.30 -0.78
C GLY A 133 -2.91 11.18 0.25
N VAL A 134 -3.23 11.58 1.47
CA VAL A 134 -2.32 11.46 2.61
C VAL A 134 -2.91 10.47 3.61
N LEU A 135 -2.16 9.41 3.90
CA LEU A 135 -2.54 8.43 4.90
C LEU A 135 -1.76 8.67 6.18
N SER A 136 -2.47 8.64 7.30
CA SER A 136 -1.86 8.72 8.62
C SER A 136 -1.95 7.36 9.30
N VAL A 137 -0.82 6.89 9.82
CA VAL A 137 -0.74 5.59 10.49
C VAL A 137 -0.12 5.75 11.87
N PHE A 138 -0.60 4.94 12.79
CA PHE A 138 -0.08 4.85 14.15
C PHE A 138 0.55 3.48 14.33
N VAL A 139 1.79 3.46 14.83
CA VAL A 139 2.51 2.22 15.09
C VAL A 139 2.59 2.01 16.59
N PRO A 140 1.71 1.17 17.18
CA PRO A 140 1.73 0.92 18.61
C PRO A 140 2.92 0.05 19.02
N ASP A 141 3.32 0.12 20.31
CA ASP A 141 4.35 -0.77 20.86
C ASP A 141 3.91 -2.22 20.85
N SER A 142 2.62 -2.43 21.10
CA SER A 142 2.01 -3.76 21.09
C SER A 142 0.58 -3.64 20.62
N LEU A 143 0.11 -4.65 19.88
CA LEU A 143 -1.28 -4.77 19.52
C LEU A 143 -2.06 -5.45 20.65
N PRO A 144 -3.35 -5.09 20.86
CA PRO A 144 -4.19 -5.80 21.82
C PRO A 144 -4.23 -7.30 21.49
N GLY A 145 -3.93 -8.15 22.46
CA GLY A 145 -3.93 -9.58 22.29
C GLY A 145 -2.69 -10.17 21.60
N VAL A 146 -1.71 -9.34 21.25
CA VAL A 146 -0.45 -9.79 20.65
C VAL A 146 0.69 -9.49 21.63
N PRO A 147 1.60 -10.47 21.90
CA PRO A 147 2.75 -10.21 22.77
C PRO A 147 3.60 -9.06 22.24
N ALA A 148 4.13 -8.24 23.13
CA ALA A 148 5.05 -7.18 22.76
C ALA A 148 6.29 -7.79 22.09
N ALA A 149 6.77 -7.16 21.00
CA ALA A 149 8.00 -7.57 20.35
C ALA A 149 9.15 -7.43 21.38
N ARG A 150 9.93 -8.49 21.53
CA ARG A 150 11.12 -8.43 22.37
C ARG A 150 12.16 -7.54 21.69
N SER A 151 12.64 -6.56 22.42
CA SER A 151 13.73 -5.70 21.99
C SER A 151 15.05 -6.49 21.89
#